data_1a720b283bf3504d7c935edc61fd988a
#
_entry.id   1a720b283bf3504d7c935edc61fd988a
#
_cell.length_a   1.000
_cell.length_b   1.000
_cell.length_c   1.000
_cell.angle_alpha   90.00
_cell.angle_beta   90.00
_cell.angle_gamma   90.00
#
_symmetry.space_group_name_H-M   'P 1'
#
loop_
_entity.id
_entity.type
_entity.pdbx_description
1 polymer ?
#
loop_
_entity_poly.entity_id
_entity_poly.type
_entity_poly.pdbx_seq_one_letter_code
_entity_poly.pdbx_strand_id
1 'polypeptide(L)'
;MCSSDLTRMSKELIAEGYAKEIVELVREARHDMKIVSARVVEIELVTGKELRVKLQPWKDMILRDANALDVRFVQQPADDAYVIEAGLGEETFLLGVRTAEM
;
A
#
# COMPACT_ATOMS: atom_id res chain seq x y z
N MET A 1 -22.72 -2.30 -25.01
CA MET A 1 -22.38 -2.08 -24.84
C MET A 1 -21.38 -2.11 -24.14
N CYS A 2 -21.00 -1.58 -23.79
CA CYS A 2 -19.77 -1.37 -23.15
C CYS A 2 -19.65 -1.96 -21.78
N SER A 3 -20.69 -2.57 -21.31
CA SER A 3 -20.66 -3.16 -19.99
C SER A 3 -19.62 -4.27 -19.88
N SER A 4 -19.30 -4.90 -21.00
CA SER A 4 -18.29 -5.94 -20.98
C SER A 4 -16.91 -5.38 -20.64
N ASP A 5 -16.66 -4.13 -20.98
CA ASP A 5 -15.40 -3.50 -20.65
C ASP A 5 -15.26 -3.27 -19.16
N LEU A 6 -16.35 -3.01 -18.49
CA LEU A 6 -16.33 -2.82 -17.06
C LEU A 6 -16.05 -4.11 -16.31
N THR A 7 -16.50 -5.22 -16.85
CA THR A 7 -16.26 -6.51 -16.20
C THR A 7 -14.88 -7.05 -16.53
N ARG A 8 -14.21 -6.46 -17.51
CA ARG A 8 -12.88 -6.89 -17.87
C ARG A 8 -11.86 -5.89 -17.45
N MET A 9 -11.80 -5.58 -16.20
CA MET A 9 -10.77 -4.68 -15.74
C MET A 9 -9.41 -5.26 -16.06
N SER A 10 -8.57 -4.45 -16.69
CA SER A 10 -7.22 -4.88 -16.97
C SER A 10 -6.44 -5.06 -15.68
N LYS A 11 -5.38 -5.85 -15.75
CA LYS A 11 -4.53 -6.05 -14.59
C LYS A 11 -3.93 -4.74 -14.10
N GLU A 12 -3.67 -3.82 -15.02
CA GLU A 12 -3.14 -2.51 -14.68
C GLU A 12 -4.12 -1.70 -13.84
N LEU A 13 -5.40 -1.70 -14.23
CA LEU A 13 -6.42 -0.96 -13.49
C LEU A 13 -6.64 -1.56 -12.10
N ILE A 14 -6.58 -2.86 -12.00
CA ILE A 14 -6.72 -3.53 -10.71
C ILE A 14 -5.54 -3.15 -9.80
N ALA A 15 -4.33 -3.17 -10.34
CA ALA A 15 -3.15 -2.82 -9.58
C ALA A 15 -3.18 -1.36 -9.16
N GLU A 16 -3.65 -0.48 -10.02
CA GLU A 16 -3.80 0.92 -9.68
C GLU A 16 -4.75 1.11 -8.50
N GLY A 17 -5.87 0.40 -8.51
CA GLY A 17 -6.81 0.45 -7.40
C GLY A 17 -6.18 0.00 -6.10
N TYR A 18 -5.40 -1.07 -6.16
CA TYR A 18 -4.69 -1.56 -4.98
C TYR A 18 -3.69 -0.53 -4.48
N ALA A 19 -2.94 0.09 -5.39
CA ALA A 19 -1.95 1.08 -5.01
C ALA A 19 -2.61 2.29 -4.34
N LYS A 20 -3.72 2.75 -4.88
CA LYS A 20 -4.44 3.87 -4.29
C LYS A 20 -4.97 3.54 -2.90
N GLU A 21 -5.47 2.33 -2.73
CA GLU A 21 -5.95 1.89 -1.43
C GLU A 21 -4.83 1.89 -0.41
N ILE A 22 -3.66 1.42 -0.81
CA ILE A 22 -2.50 1.43 0.07
C ILE A 22 -2.13 2.85 0.47
N VAL A 23 -2.15 3.79 -0.47
CA VAL A 23 -1.87 5.20 -0.17
C VAL A 23 -2.85 5.73 0.86
N GLU A 24 -4.13 5.44 0.70
CA GLU A 24 -5.13 5.91 1.64
C GLU A 24 -4.95 5.30 3.02
N LEU A 25 -4.62 4.01 3.08
CA LEU A 25 -4.36 3.35 4.36
C LEU A 25 -3.15 3.96 5.05
N VAL A 26 -2.11 4.29 4.29
CA VAL A 26 -0.94 4.94 4.86
C VAL A 26 -1.31 6.31 5.41
N ARG A 27 -2.13 7.07 4.70
CA ARG A 27 -2.58 8.37 5.18
C ARG A 27 -3.36 8.25 6.48
N GLU A 28 -4.24 7.27 6.57
CA GLU A 28 -4.97 7.02 7.80
C GLU A 28 -4.05 6.64 8.93
N ALA A 29 -3.08 5.79 8.65
CA ALA A 29 -2.11 5.38 9.67
C ALA A 29 -1.31 6.58 10.16
N ARG A 30 -0.88 7.46 9.26
CA ARG A 30 -0.16 8.67 9.64
C ARG A 30 -1.01 9.56 10.54
N HIS A 31 -2.27 9.68 10.22
CA HIS A 31 -3.19 10.47 11.04
C HIS A 31 -3.33 9.85 12.43
N ASP A 32 -3.51 8.55 12.50
CA ASP A 32 -3.63 7.85 13.77
C ASP A 32 -2.36 7.91 14.60
N MET A 33 -1.21 7.87 13.92
CA MET A 33 0.09 7.97 14.58
C MET A 33 0.46 9.42 14.92
N LYS A 34 -0.35 10.36 14.48
CA LYS A 34 -0.12 11.79 14.67
C LYS A 34 1.21 12.25 14.07
N ILE A 35 1.54 11.69 12.92
CA ILE A 35 2.75 12.05 12.20
C ILE A 35 2.45 13.24 11.31
N VAL A 36 3.30 14.26 11.37
CA VAL A 36 3.12 15.44 10.51
C VAL A 36 3.32 15.03 9.05
N SER A 37 2.60 15.70 8.15
CA SER A 37 2.61 15.33 6.74
C SER A 37 3.98 15.49 6.09
N ALA A 38 4.83 16.35 6.63
CA ALA A 38 6.17 16.53 6.11
C ALA A 38 7.13 15.39 6.47
N ARG A 39 6.74 14.54 7.40
CA ARG A 39 7.60 13.45 7.82
C ARG A 39 7.48 12.28 6.87
N VAL A 40 8.62 11.69 6.54
CA VAL A 40 8.66 10.52 5.66
C VAL A 40 8.47 9.27 6.48
N VAL A 41 7.76 8.30 5.93
CA VAL A 41 7.51 7.03 6.59
C VAL A 41 8.04 5.89 5.74
N GLU A 42 8.23 4.75 6.35
CA GLU A 42 8.53 3.52 5.64
C GLU A 42 7.30 2.64 5.64
N ILE A 43 7.05 1.99 4.53
CA ILE A 43 5.90 1.11 4.38
C ILE A 43 6.39 -0.32 4.30
N GLU A 44 5.75 -1.19 5.06
CA GLU A 44 6.00 -2.62 4.99
C GLU A 44 4.71 -3.32 4.58
N LEU A 45 4.81 -4.21 3.60
CA LEU A 45 3.65 -4.92 3.10
C LEU A 45 3.86 -6.41 3.28
N VAL A 46 2.90 -7.05 3.92
CA VAL A 46 2.88 -8.50 4.04
C VAL A 46 1.80 -8.99 3.07
N THR A 47 2.22 -9.39 1.89
CA THR A 47 1.30 -9.78 0.83
C THR A 47 1.70 -11.11 0.23
N GLY A 48 0.76 -11.69 -0.51
CA GLY A 48 1.08 -12.84 -1.34
C GLY A 48 1.95 -12.42 -2.52
N LYS A 49 2.53 -13.42 -3.15
CA LYS A 49 3.42 -13.19 -4.27
C LYS A 49 2.73 -12.47 -5.44
N GLU A 50 1.47 -12.82 -5.70
CA GLU A 50 0.75 -12.22 -6.80
C GLU A 50 0.53 -10.72 -6.61
N LEU A 51 0.11 -10.33 -5.42
CA LEU A 51 -0.10 -8.91 -5.14
C LEU A 51 1.21 -8.15 -5.18
N ARG A 52 2.27 -8.76 -4.70
CA ARG A 52 3.59 -8.16 -4.74
C ARG A 52 4.01 -7.83 -6.17
N VAL A 53 3.82 -8.77 -7.08
CA VAL A 53 4.17 -8.56 -8.48
C VAL A 53 3.31 -7.46 -9.10
N LYS A 54 2.03 -7.44 -8.77
CA LYS A 54 1.12 -6.42 -9.30
C LYS A 54 1.49 -5.02 -8.84
N LEU A 55 1.99 -4.90 -7.62
CA LEU A 55 2.31 -3.60 -7.04
C LEU A 55 3.69 -3.08 -7.41
N GLN A 56 4.56 -3.94 -7.94
CA GLN A 56 5.91 -3.50 -8.29
C GLN A 56 5.94 -2.27 -9.19
N PRO A 57 5.17 -2.23 -10.30
CA PRO A 57 5.20 -1.05 -11.16
C PRO A 57 4.63 0.21 -10.51
N TRP A 58 3.83 0.04 -9.47
CA TRP A 58 3.17 1.17 -8.81
C TRP A 58 3.90 1.65 -7.57
N LYS A 59 5.05 1.06 -7.28
CA LYS A 59 5.81 1.38 -6.09
C LYS A 59 6.17 2.87 -6.04
N ASP A 60 6.64 3.42 -7.15
CA ASP A 60 7.03 4.84 -7.19
C ASP A 60 5.84 5.76 -6.91
N MET A 61 4.67 5.42 -7.44
CA MET A 61 3.48 6.21 -7.18
C MET A 61 3.12 6.16 -5.69
N ILE A 62 3.19 4.98 -5.11
CA ILE A 62 2.89 4.83 -3.69
C ILE A 62 3.85 5.66 -2.85
N LEU A 63 5.13 5.61 -3.18
CA LEU A 63 6.13 6.38 -2.45
C LEU A 63 5.85 7.88 -2.52
N ARG A 64 5.49 8.35 -3.70
CA ARG A 64 5.24 9.77 -3.90
C ARG A 64 3.97 10.22 -3.18
N ASP A 65 2.88 9.51 -3.41
CA ASP A 65 1.58 9.93 -2.89
C ASP A 65 1.48 9.75 -1.39
N ALA A 66 2.14 8.75 -0.85
CA ALA A 66 2.13 8.49 0.59
C ALA A 66 3.27 9.20 1.32
N ASN A 67 4.13 9.88 0.60
CA ASN A 67 5.33 10.51 1.17
C ASN A 67 6.14 9.51 1.96
N ALA A 68 6.43 8.38 1.33
CA ALA A 68 7.16 7.28 1.95
C ALA A 68 8.58 7.20 1.41
N LEU A 69 9.50 6.76 2.26
CA LEU A 69 10.88 6.57 1.87
C LEU A 69 11.04 5.31 1.03
N ASP A 70 10.38 4.25 1.42
CA ASP A 70 10.49 2.98 0.73
C ASP A 70 9.28 2.12 1.03
N VAL A 71 9.03 1.17 0.14
CA VAL A 71 8.00 0.14 0.31
C VAL A 71 8.72 -1.19 0.29
N ARG A 72 8.61 -1.94 1.37
CA ARG A 72 9.26 -3.24 1.47
C ARG A 72 8.22 -4.33 1.57
N PHE A 73 8.47 -5.41 0.87
CA PHE A 73 7.64 -6.60 0.96
C PHE A 73 8.30 -7.54 1.95
N VAL A 74 7.63 -7.76 3.08
CA VAL A 74 8.19 -8.55 4.18
C VAL A 74 7.24 -9.68 4.52
N GLN A 75 7.73 -10.65 5.27
CA GLN A 75 6.90 -11.77 5.69
C GLN A 75 6.09 -11.42 6.93
N GLN A 76 6.61 -10.52 7.73
CA GLN A 76 5.89 -10.03 8.90
C GLN A 76 6.32 -8.60 9.18
N PRO A 77 5.42 -7.79 9.73
CA PRO A 77 5.75 -6.39 10.00
C PRO A 77 6.70 -6.29 11.19
N ALA A 78 7.40 -5.17 11.26
CA ALA A 78 8.27 -4.90 12.39
C ALA A 78 7.45 -4.70 13.65
N ASP A 79 8.07 -4.95 14.80
CA ASP A 79 7.37 -4.84 16.07
C ASP A 79 6.91 -3.42 16.36
N ASP A 80 7.66 -2.44 15.90
CA ASP A 80 7.33 -1.04 16.14
C ASP A 80 6.51 -0.41 15.03
N ALA A 81 6.11 -1.19 14.04
CA ALA A 81 5.30 -0.68 12.95
C ALA A 81 3.83 -0.61 13.35
N TYR A 82 3.16 0.42 12.85
CA TYR A 82 1.72 0.51 12.99
C TYR A 82 1.11 -0.38 11.90
N VAL A 83 0.44 -1.44 12.31
CA VAL A 83 -0.03 -2.47 11.38
C VAL A 83 -1.53 -2.33 11.17
N ILE A 84 -1.93 -2.32 9.90
CA ILE A 84 -3.32 -2.30 9.51
C ILE A 84 -3.59 -3.55 8.69
N GLU A 85 -4.63 -4.27 9.08
CA GLU A 85 -5.08 -5.41 8.30
C GLU A 85 -6.10 -4.92 7.28
N ALA A 86 -5.87 -5.26 6.03
CA ALA A 86 -6.75 -4.80 4.96
C ALA A 86 -6.98 -5.91 3.96
N GLY A 87 -8.08 -5.79 3.22
CA GLY A 87 -8.39 -6.73 2.17
C GLY A 87 -8.77 -6.00 0.91
N LEU A 88 -8.31 -6.53 -0.21
CA LEU A 88 -8.62 -6.00 -1.53
C LEU A 88 -9.19 -7.14 -2.36
N GLY A 89 -10.50 -7.10 -2.58
CA GLY A 89 -11.16 -8.19 -3.26
C GLY A 89 -11.06 -9.47 -2.46
N GLU A 90 -10.46 -10.48 -3.04
CA GLU A 90 -10.29 -11.77 -2.38
C GLU A 90 -8.97 -11.89 -1.64
N GLU A 91 -8.10 -10.92 -1.80
CA GLU A 91 -6.78 -10.95 -1.18
C GLU A 91 -6.75 -10.11 0.08
N THR A 92 -6.04 -10.59 1.07
CA THR A 92 -5.82 -9.85 2.29
C THR A 92 -4.33 -9.57 2.45
N PHE A 93 -4.04 -8.46 3.10
CA PHE A 93 -2.64 -8.11 3.34
C PHE A 93 -2.53 -7.31 4.62
N LEU A 94 -1.31 -7.23 5.13
CA LEU A 94 -1.01 -6.39 6.28
C LEU A 94 -0.14 -5.23 5.80
N LEU A 95 -0.48 -4.05 6.27
CA LEU A 95 0.26 -2.83 5.96
C LEU A 95 0.88 -2.31 7.23
N GLY A 96 2.21 -2.23 7.25
CA GLY A 96 2.92 -1.66 8.39
C GLY A 96 3.48 -0.30 8.01
N VAL A 97 3.31 0.68 8.90
CA VAL A 97 3.81 2.03 8.68
C VAL A 97 4.72 2.39 9.85
N ARG A 98 5.92 2.85 9.52
CA ARG A 98 6.91 3.28 10.51
C ARG A 98 7.44 4.64 10.12
N THR A 99 7.81 5.43 11.10
CA THR A 99 8.51 6.69 10.80
C THR A 99 9.93 6.37 10.34
N ALA A 100 10.33 6.99 9.24
CA ALA A 100 11.69 6.85 8.75
C ALA A 100 12.55 7.88 9.47
N GLU A 101 13.30 7.43 10.43
CA GLU A 101 14.20 8.31 11.15
C GLU A 101 15.59 8.21 10.56
N MET A 102 16.19 9.33 10.37
CA MET A 102 17.57 9.38 9.90
C MET A 102 18.49 9.86 10.99
#